data_1c0976aec930838bb7a91dca5622a2f2
#
_entry.id   1c0976aec930838bb7a91dca5622a2f2
#
_cell.length_a   1.000
_cell.length_b   1.000
_cell.length_c   1.000
_cell.angle_alpha   90.00
_cell.angle_beta   90.00
_cell.angle_gamma   90.00
#
_symmetry.space_group_name_H-M   'P 1'
#
loop_
_entity.id
_entity.type
_entity.pdbx_description
1 polymer ?
#
loop_
_entity_poly.entity_id
_entity_poly.type
_entity_poly.pdbx_seq_one_letter_code
_entity_poly.pdbx_strand_id
1 'polypeptide(L)'
;LKARFGAHEVINTIMFNYIAASLFLFLISANEYKFFGKTLYLPFKYPGYEARSYEIRPEARIPHWTDLVAPGGELSFALPLALLLGVLGYFLVRKSLGHRVLAATLLGVLGYGLGGLLPGPQVAFGPDLTSVRLNGAFLLALLALLFFHFYVFRTVGGYELRALGLAPKAAEYGGVAVGRKVVLVMFLSGALAGLAAAHYVLGGGIDEYRLKQSLPYSVGFDGIAVALMGQNTPLGVGLAAWLFGILLTGGLQVNLQLGISRELVAVLQALIVLFIAAGGFLPRYFTDPLRAAEVELKAEKEVKE
;
A
#
# COMPACT_ATOMS: atom_id res chain seq x y z
N LEU A 1 -1.68 24.31 1.46
CA LEU A 1 -2.56 25.04 0.54
C LEU A 1 -4.02 24.95 1.00
N LYS A 2 -4.61 23.73 1.13
CA LYS A 2 -6.00 23.57 1.60
C LYS A 2 -6.25 24.21 2.96
N ALA A 3 -5.37 23.96 3.93
CA ALA A 3 -5.52 24.45 5.31
C ALA A 3 -5.45 25.99 5.45
N ARG A 4 -4.81 26.71 4.53
CA ARG A 4 -4.66 28.17 4.57
C ARG A 4 -5.48 28.92 3.52
N PHE A 5 -5.62 28.35 2.33
CA PHE A 5 -6.19 29.02 1.17
C PHE A 5 -7.46 28.36 0.64
N GLY A 6 -7.96 27.31 1.30
CA GLY A 6 -9.14 26.57 0.85
C GLY A 6 -9.00 25.88 -0.50
N ALA A 7 -7.76 25.75 -1.01
CA ALA A 7 -7.51 25.17 -2.32
C ALA A 7 -7.96 23.70 -2.39
N HIS A 8 -8.50 23.30 -3.55
CA HIS A 8 -9.02 21.95 -3.75
C HIS A 8 -7.88 20.94 -3.70
N GLU A 9 -7.94 19.97 -2.78
CA GLU A 9 -6.85 19.03 -2.53
C GLU A 9 -6.52 18.16 -3.73
N VAL A 10 -7.53 17.71 -4.47
CA VAL A 10 -7.34 16.82 -5.63
C VAL A 10 -6.56 17.52 -6.74
N ILE A 11 -6.90 18.78 -7.04
CA ILE A 11 -6.21 19.56 -8.07
C ILE A 11 -4.75 19.78 -7.66
N ASN A 12 -4.52 20.17 -6.42
CA ASN A 12 -3.16 20.41 -5.92
C ASN A 12 -2.31 19.13 -5.96
N THR A 13 -2.85 17.99 -5.53
CA THR A 13 -2.09 16.73 -5.52
C THR A 13 -1.77 16.25 -6.94
N ILE A 14 -2.70 16.40 -7.89
CA ILE A 14 -2.44 16.09 -9.30
C ILE A 14 -1.31 16.98 -9.85
N MET A 15 -1.35 18.29 -9.58
CA MET A 15 -0.29 19.21 -10.02
C MET A 15 1.08 18.84 -9.41
N PHE A 16 1.11 18.50 -8.11
CA PHE A 16 2.35 18.04 -7.47
C PHE A 16 2.85 16.71 -8.04
N ASN A 17 1.97 15.80 -8.48
CA ASN A 17 2.39 14.57 -9.16
C ASN A 17 3.09 14.88 -10.49
N TYR A 18 2.61 15.82 -11.28
CA TYR A 18 3.29 16.25 -12.52
C TYR A 18 4.66 16.90 -12.22
N ILE A 19 4.74 17.75 -11.20
CA ILE A 19 6.00 18.34 -10.76
C ILE A 19 6.97 17.25 -10.30
N ALA A 20 6.51 16.30 -9.48
CA ALA A 20 7.32 15.20 -9.00
C ALA A 20 7.81 14.30 -10.16
N ALA A 21 6.94 13.98 -11.11
CA ALA A 21 7.31 13.19 -12.29
C ALA A 21 8.36 13.93 -13.16
N SER A 22 8.17 15.23 -13.37
CA SER A 22 9.14 16.05 -14.13
C SER A 22 10.49 16.17 -13.42
N LEU A 23 10.46 16.37 -12.09
CA LEU A 23 11.67 16.40 -11.26
C LEU A 23 12.39 15.05 -11.29
N PHE A 24 11.64 13.97 -11.15
CA PHE A 24 12.16 12.61 -11.24
C PHE A 24 12.86 12.37 -12.58
N LEU A 25 12.18 12.69 -13.71
CA LEU A 25 12.77 12.57 -15.03
C LEU A 25 14.04 13.44 -15.19
N PHE A 26 14.02 14.66 -14.67
CA PHE A 26 15.20 15.53 -14.67
C PHE A 26 16.38 14.86 -13.94
N LEU A 27 16.15 14.25 -12.79
CA LEU A 27 17.21 13.63 -11.99
C LEU A 27 17.83 12.38 -12.63
N ILE A 28 17.03 11.57 -13.34
CA ILE A 28 17.51 10.30 -13.92
C ILE A 28 17.69 10.34 -15.45
N SER A 29 17.29 11.44 -16.10
CA SER A 29 17.37 11.57 -17.57
C SER A 29 18.79 11.37 -18.07
N ALA A 30 18.90 10.70 -19.23
CA ALA A 30 20.17 10.50 -19.92
C ALA A 30 20.77 11.80 -20.50
N ASN A 31 19.98 12.86 -20.63
CA ASN A 31 20.42 14.12 -21.21
C ASN A 31 21.44 14.83 -20.30
N GLU A 32 22.45 15.43 -20.93
CA GLU A 32 23.38 16.32 -20.24
C GLU A 32 22.74 17.70 -20.11
N TYR A 33 22.57 18.15 -18.88
CA TYR A 33 22.08 19.49 -18.62
C TYR A 33 23.25 20.45 -18.42
N LYS A 34 23.27 21.53 -19.21
CA LYS A 34 24.22 22.62 -19.04
C LYS A 34 23.57 23.73 -18.22
N PHE A 35 24.12 23.98 -17.05
CA PHE A 35 23.69 25.07 -16.17
C PHE A 35 24.84 26.07 -16.06
N PHE A 36 24.61 27.33 -16.45
CA PHE A 36 25.63 28.37 -16.54
C PHE A 36 26.92 27.95 -17.29
N GLY A 37 26.75 27.24 -18.41
CA GLY A 37 27.89 26.81 -19.25
C GLY A 37 28.69 25.61 -18.72
N LYS A 38 28.32 25.08 -17.54
CA LYS A 38 28.94 23.87 -16.97
C LYS A 38 27.97 22.70 -17.07
N THR A 39 28.48 21.52 -17.43
CA THR A 39 27.69 20.28 -17.45
C THR A 39 27.37 19.88 -16.01
N LEU A 40 26.09 19.76 -15.69
CA LEU A 40 25.61 19.32 -14.40
C LEU A 40 25.68 17.81 -14.32
N TYR A 41 26.62 17.27 -13.57
CA TYR A 41 26.71 15.85 -13.28
C TYR A 41 25.84 15.50 -12.06
N LEU A 42 24.75 14.80 -12.30
CA LEU A 42 23.87 14.30 -11.22
C LEU A 42 24.38 12.94 -10.74
N PRO A 43 24.62 12.73 -9.45
CA PRO A 43 25.22 11.52 -8.92
C PRO A 43 24.32 10.28 -9.04
N PHE A 44 23.03 10.46 -9.33
CA PHE A 44 22.05 9.40 -9.43
C PHE A 44 21.90 8.83 -10.85
N LYS A 45 22.44 9.51 -11.85
CA LYS A 45 22.31 9.18 -13.25
C LYS A 45 23.26 8.05 -13.62
N TYR A 46 22.73 6.98 -14.22
CA TYR A 46 23.53 5.95 -14.86
C TYR A 46 23.92 6.40 -16.27
N PRO A 47 25.18 6.26 -16.70
CA PRO A 47 25.60 6.58 -18.07
C PRO A 47 24.93 5.60 -19.05
N GLY A 48 24.17 6.10 -20.01
CA GLY A 48 23.45 5.29 -20.99
C GLY A 48 22.30 6.02 -21.65
N TYR A 49 21.66 5.39 -22.62
CA TYR A 49 20.54 5.97 -23.36
C TYR A 49 19.20 5.92 -22.61
N GLU A 50 19.06 5.02 -21.63
CA GLU A 50 17.85 4.86 -20.85
C GLU A 50 17.91 5.70 -19.57
N ALA A 51 16.79 6.34 -19.22
CA ALA A 51 16.67 7.09 -17.98
C ALA A 51 16.53 6.12 -16.80
N ARG A 52 17.65 5.82 -16.14
CA ARG A 52 17.73 4.91 -15.01
C ARG A 52 18.78 5.33 -13.98
N SER A 53 18.57 4.91 -12.73
CA SER A 53 19.56 5.08 -11.67
C SER A 53 20.63 3.98 -11.71
N TYR A 54 21.66 4.14 -10.88
CA TYR A 54 22.55 3.04 -10.54
C TYR A 54 21.77 1.93 -9.84
N GLU A 55 22.29 0.72 -9.95
CA GLU A 55 21.73 -0.45 -9.27
C GLU A 55 21.92 -0.34 -7.75
N ILE A 56 20.88 -0.70 -7.00
CA ILE A 56 20.92 -0.70 -5.54
C ILE A 56 21.84 -1.83 -5.08
N ARG A 57 22.71 -1.51 -4.14
CA ARG A 57 23.62 -2.48 -3.56
C ARG A 57 22.88 -3.69 -2.98
N PRO A 58 23.42 -4.89 -3.12
CA PRO A 58 22.77 -6.11 -2.64
C PRO A 58 22.34 -6.06 -1.18
N GLU A 59 23.12 -5.37 -0.33
CA GLU A 59 22.85 -5.25 1.11
C GLU A 59 21.59 -4.40 1.42
N ALA A 60 21.18 -3.52 0.50
CA ALA A 60 20.02 -2.66 0.65
C ALA A 60 18.77 -3.21 -0.05
N ARG A 61 18.85 -4.38 -0.70
CA ARG A 61 17.72 -5.03 -1.36
C ARG A 61 16.84 -5.72 -0.34
N ILE A 62 15.53 -5.69 -0.58
CA ILE A 62 14.59 -6.48 0.20
C ILE A 62 14.66 -7.92 -0.33
N PRO A 63 15.01 -8.91 0.51
CA PRO A 63 15.15 -10.29 0.07
C PRO A 63 13.80 -10.85 -0.39
N HIS A 64 13.82 -11.74 -1.36
CA HIS A 64 12.67 -12.55 -1.70
C HIS A 64 12.41 -13.58 -0.61
N TRP A 65 11.15 -13.96 -0.48
CA TRP A 65 10.75 -14.97 0.51
C TRP A 65 11.44 -16.30 0.26
N THR A 66 11.65 -16.63 -1.01
CA THR A 66 12.43 -17.83 -1.42
C THR A 66 13.85 -17.81 -0.87
N ASP A 67 14.50 -16.65 -0.87
CA ASP A 67 15.89 -16.52 -0.38
C ASP A 67 15.97 -16.68 1.15
N LEU A 68 14.86 -16.33 1.87
CA LEU A 68 14.76 -16.46 3.32
C LEU A 68 14.42 -17.90 3.74
N VAL A 69 13.59 -18.60 2.96
CA VAL A 69 13.09 -19.95 3.28
C VAL A 69 14.04 -21.02 2.80
N ALA A 70 14.65 -20.80 1.64
CA ALA A 70 15.52 -21.75 0.98
C ALA A 70 16.77 -21.06 0.40
N PRO A 71 17.68 -20.53 1.24
CA PRO A 71 18.92 -19.94 0.77
C PRO A 71 19.75 -21.00 0.03
N GLY A 72 20.00 -20.76 -1.28
CA GLY A 72 20.73 -21.72 -2.10
C GLY A 72 19.94 -22.94 -2.57
N GLY A 73 18.60 -22.94 -2.45
CA GLY A 73 17.73 -24.06 -2.86
C GLY A 73 17.55 -25.13 -1.79
N GLU A 74 18.06 -24.91 -0.59
CA GLU A 74 17.88 -25.80 0.57
C GLU A 74 16.84 -25.20 1.52
N LEU A 75 15.91 -26.04 2.01
CA LEU A 75 14.98 -25.63 3.07
C LEU A 75 15.75 -25.35 4.35
N SER A 76 15.73 -24.12 4.81
CA SER A 76 16.28 -23.75 6.11
C SER A 76 15.27 -24.04 7.23
N PHE A 77 15.71 -24.66 8.32
CA PHE A 77 14.93 -24.78 9.54
C PHE A 77 14.76 -23.45 10.29
N ALA A 78 15.37 -22.35 9.82
CA ALA A 78 15.34 -21.03 10.44
C ALA A 78 13.90 -20.53 10.65
N LEU A 79 13.07 -20.56 9.61
CA LEU A 79 11.67 -20.07 9.68
C LEU A 79 10.74 -20.95 10.51
N PRO A 80 10.69 -22.29 10.32
CA PRO A 80 9.89 -23.16 11.17
C PRO A 80 10.26 -23.04 12.65
N LEU A 81 11.54 -23.00 12.95
CA LEU A 81 12.02 -22.90 14.32
C LEU A 81 11.76 -21.50 14.92
N ALA A 82 11.88 -20.44 14.14
CA ALA A 82 11.52 -19.09 14.54
C ALA A 82 10.03 -18.98 14.90
N LEU A 83 9.16 -19.52 14.06
CA LEU A 83 7.72 -19.54 14.30
C LEU A 83 7.37 -20.38 15.53
N LEU A 84 7.96 -21.56 15.65
CA LEU A 84 7.70 -22.45 16.79
C LEU A 84 8.14 -21.81 18.11
N LEU A 85 9.35 -21.28 18.18
CA LEU A 85 9.86 -20.62 19.38
C LEU A 85 9.16 -19.29 19.65
N GLY A 86 8.78 -18.53 18.62
CA GLY A 86 7.99 -17.31 18.75
C GLY A 86 6.61 -17.59 19.35
N VAL A 87 5.89 -18.56 18.82
CA VAL A 87 4.59 -19.00 19.37
C VAL A 87 4.74 -19.52 20.79
N LEU A 88 5.74 -20.34 21.04
CA LEU A 88 6.05 -20.84 22.39
C LEU A 88 6.30 -19.69 23.37
N GLY A 89 7.09 -18.68 22.97
CA GLY A 89 7.35 -17.49 23.78
C GLY A 89 6.11 -16.68 24.10
N TYR A 90 5.20 -16.55 23.14
CA TYR A 90 3.94 -15.87 23.35
C TYR A 90 3.05 -16.56 24.39
N PHE A 91 3.00 -17.88 24.40
CA PHE A 91 2.17 -18.65 25.33
C PHE A 91 2.83 -18.89 26.69
N LEU A 92 4.17 -19.00 26.76
CA LEU A 92 4.90 -19.19 28.00
C LEU A 92 4.82 -17.98 28.96
N VAL A 93 4.79 -16.77 28.39
CA VAL A 93 4.75 -15.54 29.18
C VAL A 93 3.30 -15.19 29.53
N ARG A 94 2.88 -15.47 30.76
CA ARG A 94 1.53 -15.16 31.29
C ARG A 94 1.41 -13.73 31.85
N LYS A 95 2.18 -12.75 31.28
CA LYS A 95 2.14 -11.32 31.66
C LYS A 95 1.32 -10.48 30.68
N SER A 96 1.45 -9.18 30.77
CA SER A 96 0.78 -8.25 29.85
C SER A 96 1.12 -8.53 28.38
N LEU A 97 0.25 -8.08 27.46
CA LEU A 97 0.39 -8.28 26.02
C LEU A 97 1.79 -7.85 25.50
N GLY A 98 2.33 -6.73 26.02
CA GLY A 98 3.66 -6.26 25.65
C GLY A 98 4.78 -7.24 25.98
N HIS A 99 4.73 -7.89 27.14
CA HIS A 99 5.73 -8.89 27.53
C HIS A 99 5.61 -10.17 26.70
N ARG A 100 4.39 -10.57 26.30
CA ARG A 100 4.17 -11.71 25.40
C ARG A 100 4.73 -11.47 24.01
N VAL A 101 4.48 -10.30 23.45
CA VAL A 101 5.01 -9.91 22.14
C VAL A 101 6.54 -9.84 22.19
N LEU A 102 7.10 -9.26 23.23
CA LEU A 102 8.56 -9.15 23.40
C LEU A 102 9.22 -10.54 23.55
N ALA A 103 8.62 -11.45 24.30
CA ALA A 103 9.11 -12.82 24.41
C ALA A 103 8.98 -13.59 23.10
N ALA A 104 7.87 -13.40 22.38
CA ALA A 104 7.67 -14.02 21.07
C ALA A 104 8.71 -13.54 20.05
N THR A 105 9.00 -12.24 20.02
CA THR A 105 10.01 -11.69 19.09
C THR A 105 11.42 -12.14 19.44
N LEU A 106 11.81 -12.09 20.73
CA LEU A 106 13.14 -12.54 21.16
C LEU A 106 13.38 -14.02 20.89
N LEU A 107 12.43 -14.88 21.26
CA LEU A 107 12.54 -16.32 21.02
C LEU A 107 12.42 -16.65 19.51
N GLY A 108 11.62 -15.90 18.78
CA GLY A 108 11.54 -16.03 17.32
C GLY A 108 12.86 -15.70 16.61
N VAL A 109 13.52 -14.60 17.00
CA VAL A 109 14.83 -14.23 16.47
C VAL A 109 15.90 -15.26 16.83
N LEU A 110 15.87 -15.76 18.07
CA LEU A 110 16.78 -16.80 18.53
C LEU A 110 16.55 -18.11 17.78
N GLY A 111 15.29 -18.47 17.54
CA GLY A 111 14.90 -19.63 16.72
C GLY A 111 15.36 -19.50 15.28
N TYR A 112 15.27 -18.31 14.70
CA TYR A 112 15.76 -18.04 13.35
C TYR A 112 17.27 -18.25 13.27
N GLY A 113 18.04 -17.69 14.21
CA GLY A 113 19.50 -17.87 14.26
C GLY A 113 19.92 -19.33 14.43
N LEU A 114 19.31 -20.05 15.38
CA LEU A 114 19.59 -21.47 15.63
C LEU A 114 19.18 -22.36 14.44
N GLY A 115 18.02 -22.09 13.85
CA GLY A 115 17.56 -22.85 12.68
C GLY A 115 18.42 -22.65 11.43
N GLY A 116 19.04 -21.47 11.27
CA GLY A 116 20.00 -21.23 10.20
C GLY A 116 21.32 -21.97 10.33
N LEU A 117 21.66 -22.44 11.53
CA LEU A 117 22.85 -23.26 11.78
C LEU A 117 22.61 -24.77 11.54
N LEU A 118 21.36 -25.18 11.40
CA LEU A 118 21.01 -26.56 11.15
C LEU A 118 20.96 -26.84 9.65
N PRO A 119 21.66 -27.87 9.14
CA PRO A 119 21.55 -28.25 7.73
C PRO A 119 20.11 -28.72 7.48
N GLY A 120 19.43 -28.04 6.56
CA GLY A 120 18.07 -28.39 6.18
C GLY A 120 18.04 -29.53 5.16
N PRO A 121 16.90 -30.21 5.00
CA PRO A 121 16.73 -31.18 3.92
C PRO A 121 16.81 -30.47 2.58
N GLN A 122 17.57 -31.02 1.63
CA GLN A 122 17.58 -30.58 0.25
C GLN A 122 16.22 -30.93 -0.37
N VAL A 123 15.33 -29.98 -0.42
CA VAL A 123 14.07 -30.13 -1.15
C VAL A 123 14.18 -29.26 -2.38
N ALA A 124 14.32 -29.91 -3.52
CA ALA A 124 14.16 -29.25 -4.81
C ALA A 124 12.70 -28.77 -4.88
N PHE A 125 12.46 -27.51 -4.55
CA PHE A 125 11.21 -26.88 -4.91
C PHE A 125 11.09 -26.93 -6.42
N GLY A 126 9.97 -27.48 -6.92
CA GLY A 126 9.71 -27.45 -8.34
C GLY A 126 9.75 -26.03 -8.90
N PRO A 127 9.92 -25.86 -10.20
CA PRO A 127 10.07 -24.55 -10.85
C PRO A 127 8.96 -23.55 -10.50
N ASP A 128 7.81 -24.03 -10.06
CA ASP A 128 6.66 -23.20 -9.71
C ASP A 128 6.84 -22.38 -8.44
N LEU A 129 7.59 -22.87 -7.47
CA LEU A 129 7.85 -22.13 -6.21
C LEU A 129 9.02 -21.15 -6.33
N THR A 130 9.97 -21.39 -7.20
CA THR A 130 11.06 -20.45 -7.49
C THR A 130 10.59 -19.24 -8.29
N SER A 131 9.44 -19.34 -8.94
CA SER A 131 8.80 -18.24 -9.67
C SER A 131 8.02 -17.27 -8.77
N VAL A 132 7.81 -17.60 -7.48
CA VAL A 132 7.08 -16.75 -6.54
C VAL A 132 7.92 -15.52 -6.18
N ARG A 133 7.55 -14.38 -6.74
CA ARG A 133 8.21 -13.08 -6.49
C ARG A 133 7.74 -12.39 -5.20
N LEU A 134 7.28 -13.15 -4.22
CA LEU A 134 6.93 -12.60 -2.92
C LEU A 134 8.19 -12.12 -2.22
N ASN A 135 8.25 -10.84 -1.91
CA ASN A 135 9.38 -10.22 -1.24
C ASN A 135 9.02 -9.69 0.16
N GLY A 136 10.01 -9.29 0.93
CA GLY A 136 9.83 -8.76 2.28
C GLY A 136 8.99 -7.47 2.35
N ALA A 137 8.73 -6.78 1.23
CA ALA A 137 7.84 -5.63 1.19
C ALA A 137 6.38 -5.99 1.53
N PHE A 138 5.99 -7.27 1.38
CA PHE A 138 4.70 -7.74 1.88
C PHE A 138 4.56 -7.56 3.39
N LEU A 139 5.63 -7.79 4.16
CA LEU A 139 5.63 -7.54 5.60
C LEU A 139 5.50 -6.03 5.90
N LEU A 140 6.13 -5.17 5.10
CA LEU A 140 5.94 -3.73 5.21
C LEU A 140 4.50 -3.32 4.96
N ALA A 141 3.83 -3.93 3.98
CA ALA A 141 2.41 -3.69 3.72
C ALA A 141 1.53 -4.12 4.89
N LEU A 142 1.80 -5.29 5.50
CA LEU A 142 1.07 -5.74 6.70
C LEU A 142 1.33 -4.81 7.89
N LEU A 143 2.56 -4.37 8.09
CA LEU A 143 2.89 -3.40 9.15
C LEU A 143 2.20 -2.05 8.91
N ALA A 144 2.15 -1.58 7.67
CA ALA A 144 1.41 -0.37 7.33
C ALA A 144 -0.10 -0.51 7.61
N LEU A 145 -0.68 -1.68 7.31
CA LEU A 145 -2.07 -1.98 7.60
C LEU A 145 -2.35 -2.01 9.11
N LEU A 146 -1.46 -2.63 9.89
CA LEU A 146 -1.52 -2.66 11.35
C LEU A 146 -1.36 -1.26 11.95
N PHE A 147 -0.41 -0.47 11.42
CA PHE A 147 -0.22 0.92 11.82
C PHE A 147 -1.48 1.74 11.56
N PHE A 148 -2.07 1.61 10.35
CA PHE A 148 -3.33 2.27 10.01
C PHE A 148 -4.45 1.87 10.97
N HIS A 149 -4.62 0.57 11.25
CA HIS A 149 -5.61 0.09 12.21
C HIS A 149 -5.40 0.70 13.59
N PHE A 150 -4.18 0.60 14.12
CA PHE A 150 -3.87 1.10 15.45
C PHE A 150 -4.03 2.62 15.53
N TYR A 151 -3.43 3.34 14.60
CA TYR A 151 -3.42 4.79 14.61
C TYR A 151 -4.84 5.37 14.49
N VAL A 152 -5.61 4.92 13.49
CA VAL A 152 -6.93 5.49 13.19
C VAL A 152 -7.99 5.07 14.23
N PHE A 153 -7.95 3.82 14.72
CA PHE A 153 -9.02 3.27 15.55
C PHE A 153 -8.68 3.19 17.05
N ARG A 154 -7.41 3.28 17.42
CA ARG A 154 -6.96 3.06 18.82
C ARG A 154 -6.28 4.28 19.43
N THR A 155 -6.08 5.39 18.71
CA THR A 155 -5.45 6.60 19.25
C THR A 155 -6.38 7.79 19.29
N VAL A 156 -6.09 8.76 20.18
CA VAL A 156 -6.79 10.05 20.25
C VAL A 156 -6.64 10.80 18.93
N GLY A 157 -5.43 10.81 18.35
CA GLY A 157 -5.18 11.43 17.04
C GLY A 157 -6.06 10.87 15.94
N GLY A 158 -6.28 9.56 15.90
CA GLY A 158 -7.18 8.90 14.97
C GLY A 158 -8.66 9.23 15.23
N TYR A 159 -9.05 9.36 16.49
CA TYR A 159 -10.40 9.83 16.83
C TYR A 159 -10.65 11.24 16.29
N GLU A 160 -9.73 12.17 16.53
CA GLU A 160 -9.83 13.54 16.02
C GLU A 160 -9.89 13.59 14.48
N LEU A 161 -9.13 12.72 13.79
CA LEU A 161 -9.16 12.61 12.34
C LEU A 161 -10.53 12.13 11.83
N ARG A 162 -11.12 11.14 12.48
CA ARG A 162 -12.46 10.65 12.12
C ARG A 162 -13.54 11.69 12.39
N ALA A 163 -13.47 12.38 13.53
CA ALA A 163 -14.37 13.47 13.87
C ALA A 163 -14.27 14.60 12.82
N LEU A 164 -13.06 14.97 12.42
CA LEU A 164 -12.81 15.95 11.38
C LEU A 164 -13.38 15.51 10.02
N GLY A 165 -13.27 14.24 9.68
CA GLY A 165 -13.81 13.70 8.43
C GLY A 165 -15.34 13.69 8.37
N LEU A 166 -16.00 13.48 9.52
CA LEU A 166 -17.47 13.46 9.60
C LEU A 166 -18.08 14.86 9.64
N ALA A 167 -17.54 15.74 10.48
CA ALA A 167 -18.07 17.09 10.69
C ALA A 167 -16.96 18.07 11.07
N PRO A 168 -16.28 18.71 10.10
CA PRO A 168 -15.13 19.59 10.35
C PRO A 168 -15.45 20.72 11.35
N LYS A 169 -16.62 21.38 11.20
CA LYS A 169 -17.06 22.46 12.10
C LYS A 169 -17.28 21.96 13.53
N ALA A 170 -17.94 20.81 13.70
CA ALA A 170 -18.17 20.24 15.02
C ALA A 170 -16.86 19.82 15.70
N ALA A 171 -15.91 19.28 14.95
CA ALA A 171 -14.58 18.93 15.45
C ALA A 171 -13.82 20.18 15.93
N GLU A 172 -13.93 21.31 15.22
CA GLU A 172 -13.33 22.58 15.59
C GLU A 172 -13.92 23.12 16.89
N TYR A 173 -15.25 23.09 17.05
CA TYR A 173 -15.92 23.44 18.31
C TYR A 173 -15.51 22.53 19.47
N GLY A 174 -15.20 21.26 19.19
CA GLY A 174 -14.62 20.31 20.15
C GLY A 174 -13.14 20.54 20.47
N GLY A 175 -12.51 21.61 19.96
CA GLY A 175 -11.12 21.96 20.24
C GLY A 175 -10.10 21.27 19.33
N VAL A 176 -10.51 20.57 18.27
CA VAL A 176 -9.60 19.93 17.32
C VAL A 176 -8.95 20.98 16.42
N ALA A 177 -7.63 21.00 16.37
CA ALA A 177 -6.87 21.90 15.51
C ALA A 177 -6.94 21.44 14.04
N VAL A 178 -8.00 21.80 13.32
CA VAL A 178 -8.34 21.35 11.96
C VAL A 178 -7.14 21.47 10.99
N GLY A 179 -6.50 22.64 10.93
CA GLY A 179 -5.39 22.89 10.00
C GLY A 179 -4.20 21.96 10.24
N ARG A 180 -3.83 21.71 11.51
CA ARG A 180 -2.73 20.78 11.85
C ARG A 180 -3.06 19.34 11.48
N LYS A 181 -4.31 18.92 11.70
CA LYS A 181 -4.77 17.57 11.39
C LYS A 181 -4.82 17.32 9.90
N VAL A 182 -5.27 18.28 9.10
CA VAL A 182 -5.22 18.18 7.62
C VAL A 182 -3.79 18.00 7.12
N VAL A 183 -2.83 18.81 7.63
CA VAL A 183 -1.42 18.67 7.24
C VAL A 183 -0.87 17.29 7.64
N LEU A 184 -1.18 16.83 8.85
CA LEU A 184 -0.72 15.52 9.34
C LEU A 184 -1.26 14.37 8.50
N VAL A 185 -2.55 14.38 8.11
CA VAL A 185 -3.14 13.35 7.23
C VAL A 185 -2.45 13.33 5.88
N MET A 186 -2.23 14.50 5.28
CA MET A 186 -1.55 14.59 3.98
C MET A 186 -0.11 14.07 4.08
N PHE A 187 0.60 14.37 5.17
CA PHE A 187 1.93 13.85 5.42
C PHE A 187 1.95 12.33 5.58
N LEU A 188 1.05 11.78 6.40
CA LEU A 188 0.95 10.32 6.60
C LEU A 188 0.57 9.59 5.32
N SER A 189 -0.37 10.14 4.55
CA SER A 189 -0.77 9.60 3.25
C SER A 189 0.42 9.57 2.28
N GLY A 190 1.17 10.67 2.20
CA GLY A 190 2.38 10.73 1.36
C GLY A 190 3.47 9.76 1.82
N ALA A 191 3.67 9.61 3.13
CA ALA A 191 4.63 8.66 3.69
C ALA A 191 4.27 7.20 3.35
N LEU A 192 2.98 6.83 3.47
CA LEU A 192 2.51 5.50 3.09
C LEU A 192 2.63 5.25 1.58
N ALA A 193 2.32 6.26 0.75
CA ALA A 193 2.53 6.18 -0.69
C ALA A 193 4.02 6.02 -1.05
N GLY A 194 4.92 6.71 -0.33
CA GLY A 194 6.37 6.54 -0.47
C GLY A 194 6.85 5.14 -0.10
N LEU A 195 6.26 4.50 0.92
CA LEU A 195 6.56 3.11 1.30
C LEU A 195 6.20 2.12 0.18
N ALA A 196 5.16 2.39 -0.61
CA ALA A 196 4.81 1.55 -1.76
C ALA A 196 5.94 1.51 -2.80
N ALA A 197 6.71 2.60 -2.97
CA ALA A 197 7.86 2.63 -3.86
C ALA A 197 8.97 1.65 -3.43
N ALA A 198 9.08 1.32 -2.14
CA ALA A 198 10.04 0.35 -1.65
C ALA A 198 9.86 -1.03 -2.28
N HIS A 199 8.61 -1.46 -2.52
CA HIS A 199 8.33 -2.72 -3.22
C HIS A 199 8.91 -2.73 -4.63
N TYR A 200 8.73 -1.66 -5.39
CA TYR A 200 9.17 -1.58 -6.79
C TYR A 200 10.68 -1.46 -6.92
N VAL A 201 11.31 -0.67 -6.07
CA VAL A 201 12.73 -0.32 -6.21
C VAL A 201 13.63 -1.25 -5.41
N LEU A 202 13.29 -1.52 -4.15
CA LEU A 202 14.10 -2.36 -3.25
C LEU A 202 13.75 -3.84 -3.35
N GLY A 203 12.49 -4.15 -3.68
CA GLY A 203 11.98 -5.52 -3.76
C GLY A 203 12.10 -6.17 -5.15
N GLY A 204 12.72 -5.49 -6.13
CA GLY A 204 12.90 -6.04 -7.47
C GLY A 204 11.59 -6.33 -8.22
N GLY A 205 10.49 -5.66 -7.85
CA GLY A 205 9.16 -5.90 -8.45
C GLY A 205 9.07 -5.63 -9.96
N ILE A 206 10.02 -4.90 -10.53
CA ILE A 206 10.14 -4.57 -11.96
C ILE A 206 11.50 -5.02 -12.51
N ASP A 207 11.92 -6.23 -12.19
CA ASP A 207 13.07 -6.96 -12.75
C ASP A 207 14.48 -6.41 -12.47
N GLU A 208 14.64 -5.15 -12.12
CA GLU A 208 15.96 -4.58 -11.85
C GLU A 208 15.88 -3.70 -10.60
N TYR A 209 16.68 -3.93 -9.62
CA TYR A 209 16.85 -3.10 -8.41
C TYR A 209 17.35 -1.69 -8.76
N ARG A 210 16.60 -0.98 -9.63
CA ARG A 210 16.93 0.35 -10.17
C ARG A 210 15.68 1.19 -10.24
N LEU A 211 15.87 2.48 -10.13
CA LEU A 211 14.83 3.45 -10.40
C LEU A 211 14.80 3.70 -11.91
N LYS A 212 13.69 3.39 -12.57
CA LYS A 212 13.48 3.54 -14.01
C LYS A 212 12.33 4.46 -14.31
N GLN A 213 12.31 5.02 -15.52
CA GLN A 213 11.19 5.82 -16.02
C GLN A 213 9.88 5.00 -16.12
N SER A 214 9.97 3.68 -16.28
CA SER A 214 8.84 2.77 -16.45
C SER A 214 8.12 2.38 -15.16
N LEU A 215 8.27 3.17 -14.08
CA LEU A 215 7.48 2.95 -12.85
C LEU A 215 5.98 3.08 -13.15
N PRO A 216 5.12 2.22 -12.60
CA PRO A 216 3.69 2.25 -12.86
C PRO A 216 3.04 3.48 -12.21
N TYR A 217 2.60 4.41 -13.04
CA TYR A 217 1.96 5.66 -12.59
C TYR A 217 0.52 5.49 -12.10
N SER A 218 -0.17 4.42 -12.51
CA SER A 218 -1.61 4.20 -12.22
C SER A 218 -1.89 3.62 -10.83
N VAL A 219 -0.89 3.08 -10.14
CA VAL A 219 -1.06 2.36 -8.87
C VAL A 219 -1.77 3.19 -7.79
N GLY A 220 -1.58 4.52 -7.81
CA GLY A 220 -2.29 5.41 -6.88
C GLY A 220 -3.80 5.44 -7.12
N PHE A 221 -4.24 5.38 -8.38
CA PHE A 221 -5.67 5.31 -8.73
C PHE A 221 -6.26 3.95 -8.38
N ASP A 222 -5.54 2.86 -8.61
CA ASP A 222 -5.93 1.52 -8.19
C ASP A 222 -6.09 1.46 -6.67
N GLY A 223 -5.20 2.14 -5.93
CA GLY A 223 -5.29 2.28 -4.49
C GLY A 223 -6.57 2.98 -4.00
N ILE A 224 -7.08 3.98 -4.74
CA ILE A 224 -8.37 4.61 -4.43
C ILE A 224 -9.50 3.60 -4.61
N ALA A 225 -9.49 2.84 -5.71
CA ALA A 225 -10.48 1.80 -5.99
C ALA A 225 -10.49 0.73 -4.89
N VAL A 226 -9.31 0.27 -4.48
CA VAL A 226 -9.12 -0.70 -3.37
C VAL A 226 -9.64 -0.15 -2.04
N ALA A 227 -9.36 1.13 -1.74
CA ALA A 227 -9.83 1.76 -0.51
C ALA A 227 -11.36 1.87 -0.46
N LEU A 228 -11.99 2.26 -1.57
CA LEU A 228 -13.45 2.33 -1.69
C LEU A 228 -14.08 0.94 -1.56
N MET A 229 -13.52 -0.06 -2.24
CA MET A 229 -13.96 -1.45 -2.14
C MET A 229 -13.85 -1.98 -0.72
N GLY A 230 -12.77 -1.66 -0.01
CA GLY A 230 -12.53 -2.00 1.40
C GLY A 230 -13.30 -1.15 2.40
N GLN A 231 -14.17 -0.24 1.93
CA GLN A 231 -14.96 0.69 2.78
C GLN A 231 -14.08 1.45 3.79
N ASN A 232 -12.87 1.78 3.41
CA ASN A 232 -11.89 2.47 4.25
C ASN A 232 -11.61 1.78 5.61
N THR A 233 -11.91 0.48 5.72
CA THR A 233 -11.57 -0.32 6.91
C THR A 233 -10.27 -1.08 6.70
N PRO A 234 -9.44 -1.28 7.74
CA PRO A 234 -8.15 -1.94 7.56
C PRO A 234 -8.26 -3.35 6.97
N LEU A 235 -9.14 -4.18 7.53
CA LEU A 235 -9.37 -5.54 7.00
C LEU A 235 -9.97 -5.52 5.61
N GLY A 236 -10.94 -4.64 5.37
CA GLY A 236 -11.55 -4.48 4.04
C GLY A 236 -10.53 -4.08 2.98
N VAL A 237 -9.68 -3.11 3.27
CA VAL A 237 -8.60 -2.68 2.37
C VAL A 237 -7.60 -3.82 2.11
N GLY A 238 -7.24 -4.59 3.14
CA GLY A 238 -6.37 -5.75 2.98
C GLY A 238 -6.96 -6.82 2.06
N LEU A 239 -8.23 -7.19 2.27
CA LEU A 239 -8.94 -8.16 1.43
C LEU A 239 -9.16 -7.65 0.01
N ALA A 240 -9.51 -6.37 -0.14
CA ALA A 240 -9.66 -5.72 -1.43
C ALA A 240 -8.34 -5.69 -2.21
N ALA A 241 -7.24 -5.33 -1.55
CA ALA A 241 -5.91 -5.34 -2.17
C ALA A 241 -5.51 -6.75 -2.64
N TRP A 242 -5.82 -7.77 -1.83
CA TRP A 242 -5.55 -9.15 -2.21
C TRP A 242 -6.38 -9.58 -3.42
N LEU A 243 -7.67 -9.26 -3.46
CA LEU A 243 -8.53 -9.54 -4.61
C LEU A 243 -8.02 -8.83 -5.88
N PHE A 244 -7.64 -7.56 -5.79
CA PHE A 244 -7.07 -6.82 -6.93
C PHE A 244 -5.75 -7.46 -7.40
N GLY A 245 -4.90 -7.89 -6.48
CA GLY A 245 -3.67 -8.62 -6.80
C GLY A 245 -3.94 -9.91 -7.58
N ILE A 246 -4.93 -10.70 -7.15
CA ILE A 246 -5.37 -11.92 -7.86
C ILE A 246 -5.89 -11.58 -9.26
N LEU A 247 -6.70 -10.55 -9.40
CA LEU A 247 -7.25 -10.14 -10.70
C LEU A 247 -6.14 -9.65 -11.64
N LEU A 248 -5.17 -8.88 -11.16
CA LEU A 248 -4.03 -8.41 -11.97
C LEU A 248 -3.16 -9.58 -12.43
N THR A 249 -2.80 -10.47 -11.50
CA THR A 249 -1.95 -11.63 -11.82
C THR A 249 -2.68 -12.64 -12.70
N GLY A 250 -3.95 -12.93 -12.38
CA GLY A 250 -4.79 -13.82 -13.19
C GLY A 250 -5.03 -13.25 -14.58
N GLY A 251 -5.27 -11.94 -14.70
CA GLY A 251 -5.42 -11.26 -15.99
C GLY A 251 -4.16 -11.33 -16.85
N LEU A 252 -2.97 -11.25 -16.23
CA LEU A 252 -1.71 -11.46 -16.94
C LEU A 252 -1.59 -12.89 -17.49
N GLN A 253 -1.95 -13.90 -16.70
CA GLN A 253 -1.93 -15.31 -17.13
C GLN A 253 -2.94 -15.56 -18.26
N VAL A 254 -4.14 -15.02 -18.16
CA VAL A 254 -5.16 -15.11 -19.20
C VAL A 254 -4.68 -14.45 -20.51
N ASN A 255 -4.02 -13.31 -20.42
CA ASN A 255 -3.43 -12.65 -21.58
C ASN A 255 -2.36 -13.51 -22.24
N LEU A 256 -1.45 -14.11 -21.44
CA LEU A 256 -0.36 -14.93 -21.96
C LEU A 256 -0.82 -16.27 -22.56
N GLN A 257 -1.85 -16.89 -21.96
CA GLN A 257 -2.32 -18.22 -22.39
C GLN A 257 -3.41 -18.16 -23.47
N LEU A 258 -4.31 -17.19 -23.39
CA LEU A 258 -5.49 -17.11 -24.25
C LEU A 258 -5.45 -15.91 -25.21
N GLY A 259 -4.42 -15.05 -25.14
CA GLY A 259 -4.33 -13.86 -25.98
C GLY A 259 -5.40 -12.80 -25.69
N ILE A 260 -6.13 -12.93 -24.55
CA ILE A 260 -7.15 -11.96 -24.16
C ILE A 260 -6.46 -10.68 -23.66
N SER A 261 -6.94 -9.53 -24.13
CA SER A 261 -6.38 -8.23 -23.82
C SER A 261 -6.44 -7.89 -22.31
N ARG A 262 -5.40 -7.28 -21.79
CA ARG A 262 -5.33 -6.83 -20.37
C ARG A 262 -6.37 -5.76 -20.03
N GLU A 263 -6.79 -4.98 -21.00
CA GLU A 263 -7.82 -3.94 -20.86
C GLU A 263 -9.16 -4.54 -20.42
N LEU A 264 -9.43 -5.79 -20.80
CA LEU A 264 -10.65 -6.49 -20.38
C LEU A 264 -10.64 -6.74 -18.86
N VAL A 265 -9.48 -7.03 -18.28
CA VAL A 265 -9.33 -7.16 -16.82
C VAL A 265 -9.55 -5.80 -16.12
N ALA A 266 -9.04 -4.71 -16.70
CA ALA A 266 -9.28 -3.37 -16.19
C ALA A 266 -10.77 -2.98 -16.23
N VAL A 267 -11.49 -3.35 -17.30
CA VAL A 267 -12.94 -3.17 -17.38
C VAL A 267 -13.67 -3.96 -16.28
N LEU A 268 -13.26 -5.20 -16.05
CA LEU A 268 -13.84 -6.05 -15.01
C LEU A 268 -13.61 -5.47 -13.61
N GLN A 269 -12.40 -4.97 -13.34
CA GLN A 269 -12.09 -4.27 -12.09
C GLN A 269 -12.96 -3.01 -11.92
N ALA A 270 -13.10 -2.20 -12.98
CA ALA A 270 -13.94 -1.01 -12.95
C ALA A 270 -15.40 -1.35 -12.68
N LEU A 271 -15.92 -2.43 -13.26
CA LEU A 271 -17.28 -2.91 -12.99
C LEU A 271 -17.46 -3.36 -11.54
N ILE A 272 -16.50 -4.09 -10.98
CA ILE A 272 -16.52 -4.50 -9.57
C ILE A 272 -16.60 -3.27 -8.66
N VAL A 273 -15.75 -2.27 -8.89
CA VAL A 273 -15.75 -1.01 -8.10
C VAL A 273 -17.07 -0.28 -8.27
N LEU A 274 -17.59 -0.19 -9.50
CA LEU A 274 -18.89 0.43 -9.79
C LEU A 274 -20.02 -0.24 -9.01
N PHE A 275 -20.11 -1.58 -9.03
CA PHE A 275 -21.16 -2.30 -8.31
C PHE A 275 -21.03 -2.17 -6.79
N ILE A 276 -19.81 -2.15 -6.26
CA ILE A 276 -19.59 -1.95 -4.83
C ILE A 276 -19.96 -0.52 -4.42
N ALA A 277 -19.59 0.47 -5.22
CA ALA A 277 -19.99 1.87 -5.00
C ALA A 277 -21.52 2.02 -5.10
N ALA A 278 -22.15 1.40 -6.10
CA ALA A 278 -23.59 1.38 -6.26
C ALA A 278 -24.31 0.65 -5.11
N GLY A 279 -23.72 -0.46 -4.60
CA GLY A 279 -24.24 -1.20 -3.45
C GLY A 279 -24.39 -0.37 -2.18
N GLY A 280 -23.61 0.70 -2.01
CA GLY A 280 -23.81 1.68 -0.95
C GLY A 280 -25.01 2.62 -1.15
N PHE A 281 -25.45 2.79 -2.41
CA PHE A 281 -26.60 3.62 -2.78
C PHE A 281 -27.91 2.81 -2.83
N LEU A 282 -27.87 1.60 -3.35
CA LEU A 282 -29.03 0.75 -3.55
C LEU A 282 -29.83 0.46 -2.26
N PRO A 283 -29.23 0.10 -1.11
CA PRO A 283 -29.99 -0.12 0.11
C PRO A 283 -30.72 1.13 0.61
N ARG A 284 -30.13 2.31 0.43
CA ARG A 284 -30.76 3.58 0.84
C ARG A 284 -31.99 3.91 0.00
N TYR A 285 -32.03 3.47 -1.25
CA TYR A 285 -33.17 3.72 -2.14
C TYR A 285 -34.29 2.71 -1.95
N PHE A 286 -33.96 1.43 -1.65
CA PHE A 286 -34.94 0.36 -1.59
C PHE A 286 -35.37 -0.06 -0.18
N THR A 287 -34.59 0.29 0.86
CA THR A 287 -34.88 -0.16 2.24
C THR A 287 -35.46 0.91 3.15
N ASP A 288 -35.66 2.14 2.68
CA ASP A 288 -36.29 3.20 3.47
C ASP A 288 -37.59 3.71 2.81
N PRO A 289 -38.66 2.88 2.74
CA PRO A 289 -39.95 3.31 2.21
C PRO A 289 -40.55 4.45 3.05
N LEU A 290 -40.17 4.57 4.33
CA LEU A 290 -40.60 5.66 5.21
C LEU A 290 -39.96 7.00 4.83
N ARG A 291 -38.69 7.02 4.37
CA ARG A 291 -38.05 8.25 3.87
C ARG A 291 -38.60 8.69 2.51
N ALA A 292 -38.93 7.74 1.64
CA ALA A 292 -39.57 8.07 0.38
C ALA A 292 -40.94 8.71 0.63
N ALA A 293 -41.74 8.18 1.55
CA ALA A 293 -43.01 8.76 1.96
C ALA A 293 -42.87 10.14 2.66
N GLU A 294 -41.81 10.36 3.47
CA GLU A 294 -41.55 11.68 4.06
C GLU A 294 -41.12 12.72 3.02
N VAL A 295 -40.36 12.32 1.99
CA VAL A 295 -39.96 13.23 0.90
C VAL A 295 -41.17 13.58 0.03
N GLU A 296 -42.04 12.60 -0.28
CA GLU A 296 -43.32 12.87 -0.98
C GLU A 296 -44.24 13.76 -0.18
N LEU A 297 -44.41 13.54 1.12
CA LEU A 297 -45.24 14.40 2.02
C LEU A 297 -44.67 15.83 2.14
N LYS A 298 -43.37 16.01 2.10
CA LYS A 298 -42.74 17.35 2.09
C LYS A 298 -42.96 18.05 0.75
N ALA A 299 -42.75 17.34 -0.36
CA ALA A 299 -42.99 17.88 -1.70
C ALA A 299 -44.46 18.27 -1.89
N GLU A 300 -45.41 17.48 -1.36
CA GLU A 300 -46.87 17.80 -1.43
C GLU A 300 -47.25 18.99 -0.56
N LYS A 301 -46.54 19.24 0.53
CA LYS A 301 -46.76 20.45 1.36
C LYS A 301 -46.18 21.70 0.71
N GLU A 302 -45.00 21.62 0.06
CA GLU A 302 -44.42 22.78 -0.65
C GLU A 302 -45.19 23.18 -1.91
N VAL A 303 -45.98 22.27 -2.50
CA VAL A 303 -46.87 22.60 -3.65
C VAL A 303 -48.20 23.21 -3.20
N LYS A 304 -48.57 23.07 -1.93
CA LYS A 304 -49.82 23.62 -1.37
C LYS A 304 -49.67 24.95 -0.65
N GLU A 305 -48.45 25.45 -0.45
CA GLU A 305 -48.12 26.81 -0.02
C GLU A 305 -47.73 27.68 -1.25
#